data_0033d146c5e2584b39a37b575fcbebd5
#
_entry.id   0033d146c5e2584b39a37b575fcbebd5
#
_cell.length_a   1.000
_cell.length_b   1.000
_cell.length_c   1.000
_cell.angle_alpha   90.00
_cell.angle_beta   90.00
_cell.angle_gamma   90.00
#
_symmetry.space_group_name_H-M   'P 1'
#
loop_
_entity.id
_entity.type
_entity.pdbx_description
1 polymer ?
#
loop_
_entity_poly.entity_id
_entity_poly.type
_entity_poly.pdbx_seq_one_letter_code
_entity_poly.pdbx_strand_id
1 'polypeptide(L)'
;MLVQTDVCNPTACNSECLSACIRVHGQDAPLQILEDTALPSINEDRCTSCLACIRACPLDAIVVRGIRQTPTQSKKELPGINSISYHSNPPYQVADDYSRMSEGNTIFARVQFDPDFQYYLQTEFAGAEHMISKNIPGYERFELELSIAAWKLYDSRHSISRPGIGLDPEADESGAKSDLTPEEYTLMVKKAARFFGANLVGIAELDQKWMYTHNRRGEPYKVPKEFKRTIVMGIEMDYDAIATSPTFTSSATTGLGYSMMAFVETELVSFIQRFGYNAIPCGNDVGISVPMAIDAGLGQYGRHGLLITKAYGPRIRIAKVLTDLPLLTDSPDRDFCKAVVKFCETCEKCAHNCPSRSIPFGKEQTWIGKTKSNNSGIEKWYVNVETCYGFWIENGSECSNCIRSCPYNKKNGILHRTILWIIRHLPWLHSLIIKMDDIAGYGKQRDSNRFWRKYMT
;
A
#
# COMPACT_ATOMS: atom_id res chain seq x y z
N MET A 1 14.25 -10.48 -15.68
CA MET A 1 13.36 -11.65 -15.92
C MET A 1 14.20 -12.83 -16.34
N LEU A 2 13.84 -14.06 -15.94
CA LEU A 2 14.52 -15.28 -16.36
C LEU A 2 13.50 -16.28 -16.92
N VAL A 3 13.92 -17.04 -17.95
CA VAL A 3 13.15 -18.17 -18.46
C VAL A 3 13.74 -19.44 -17.85
N GLN A 4 12.90 -20.24 -17.22
CA GLN A 4 13.24 -21.58 -16.72
C GLN A 4 13.18 -22.55 -17.89
N THR A 5 14.35 -22.85 -18.46
CA THR A 5 14.45 -23.63 -19.72
C THR A 5 14.02 -25.09 -19.58
N ASP A 6 14.09 -25.63 -18.38
CA ASP A 6 13.62 -26.98 -18.02
C ASP A 6 12.10 -27.10 -17.90
N VAL A 7 11.41 -25.97 -17.72
CA VAL A 7 9.94 -25.90 -17.61
C VAL A 7 9.31 -25.37 -18.89
N CYS A 8 10.04 -24.52 -19.64
CA CYS A 8 9.52 -23.85 -20.83
C CYS A 8 9.31 -24.82 -22.00
N ASN A 9 8.10 -24.84 -22.53
CA ASN A 9 7.76 -25.59 -23.75
C ASN A 9 6.96 -24.69 -24.72
N PRO A 10 7.64 -23.94 -25.61
CA PRO A 10 6.98 -22.97 -26.51
C PRO A 10 5.97 -23.60 -27.48
N THR A 11 6.19 -24.86 -27.88
CA THR A 11 5.27 -25.59 -28.75
C THR A 11 3.96 -25.91 -28.06
N ALA A 12 4.00 -26.21 -26.77
CA ALA A 12 2.80 -26.53 -25.98
C ALA A 12 1.95 -25.32 -25.65
N CYS A 13 2.54 -24.11 -25.62
CA CYS A 13 1.87 -22.88 -25.22
C CYS A 13 1.74 -21.82 -26.35
N ASN A 14 2.08 -22.18 -27.60
CA ASN A 14 2.08 -21.26 -28.76
C ASN A 14 2.80 -19.95 -28.50
N SER A 15 3.81 -19.94 -27.65
CA SER A 15 4.60 -18.75 -27.27
C SER A 15 3.75 -17.54 -26.83
N GLU A 16 2.70 -17.78 -26.04
CA GLU A 16 1.77 -16.73 -25.58
C GLU A 16 2.46 -15.59 -24.85
N CYS A 17 3.58 -15.88 -24.16
CA CYS A 17 4.42 -14.88 -23.49
C CYS A 17 5.00 -13.86 -24.49
N LEU A 18 5.44 -14.30 -25.67
CA LEU A 18 5.94 -13.41 -26.75
C LEU A 18 4.81 -12.52 -27.26
N SER A 19 3.68 -13.11 -27.59
CA SER A 19 2.50 -12.37 -28.05
C SER A 19 2.04 -11.33 -27.03
N ALA A 20 2.10 -11.65 -25.73
CA ALA A 20 1.78 -10.73 -24.65
C ALA A 20 2.80 -9.59 -24.54
N CYS A 21 4.09 -9.87 -24.70
CA CYS A 21 5.14 -8.87 -24.69
C CYS A 21 5.03 -7.91 -25.90
N ILE A 22 4.78 -8.43 -27.09
CA ILE A 22 4.56 -7.63 -28.31
C ILE A 22 3.32 -6.73 -28.15
N ARG A 23 2.24 -7.22 -27.57
CA ARG A 23 1.04 -6.37 -27.32
C ARG A 23 1.32 -5.16 -26.44
N VAL A 24 2.31 -5.26 -25.54
CA VAL A 24 2.68 -4.16 -24.63
C VAL A 24 3.72 -3.23 -25.23
N HIS A 25 4.72 -3.79 -25.94
CA HIS A 25 5.93 -3.07 -26.37
C HIS A 25 6.05 -2.91 -27.91
N GLY A 26 5.13 -3.47 -28.69
CA GLY A 26 5.16 -3.41 -30.15
C GLY A 26 6.38 -4.11 -30.73
N GLN A 27 7.00 -3.49 -31.74
CA GLN A 27 8.21 -4.01 -32.41
C GLN A 27 9.45 -4.00 -31.50
N ASP A 28 9.41 -3.23 -30.42
CA ASP A 28 10.49 -3.11 -29.43
C ASP A 28 10.36 -4.10 -28.27
N ALA A 29 9.58 -5.16 -28.44
CA ALA A 29 9.38 -6.16 -27.40
C ALA A 29 10.71 -6.75 -26.90
N PRO A 30 10.99 -6.70 -25.59
CA PRO A 30 12.23 -7.22 -25.03
C PRO A 30 12.30 -8.75 -25.00
N LEU A 31 11.17 -9.46 -25.19
CA LEU A 31 11.13 -10.92 -25.29
C LEU A 31 11.16 -11.36 -26.75
N GLN A 32 12.06 -12.28 -27.07
CA GLN A 32 12.25 -12.83 -28.41
C GLN A 32 12.41 -14.35 -28.32
N ILE A 33 12.08 -15.08 -29.39
CA ILE A 33 12.39 -16.51 -29.51
C ILE A 33 13.74 -16.64 -30.18
N LEU A 34 14.65 -17.38 -29.55
CA LEU A 34 15.96 -17.69 -30.13
C LEU A 34 15.82 -18.73 -31.21
N GLU A 35 16.40 -18.48 -32.42
CA GLU A 35 16.34 -19.41 -33.53
C GLU A 35 17.01 -20.74 -33.26
N ASP A 36 18.10 -20.73 -32.48
CA ASP A 36 18.92 -21.91 -32.21
C ASP A 36 18.25 -22.90 -31.25
N THR A 37 17.51 -22.41 -30.29
CA THR A 37 16.93 -23.22 -29.21
C THR A 37 15.41 -23.26 -29.23
N ALA A 38 14.77 -22.45 -30.04
CA ALA A 38 13.33 -22.17 -30.06
C ALA A 38 12.77 -21.72 -28.69
N LEU A 39 13.64 -21.32 -27.74
CA LEU A 39 13.25 -20.87 -26.41
C LEU A 39 13.14 -19.34 -26.35
N PRO A 40 12.25 -18.80 -25.50
CA PRO A 40 12.16 -17.37 -25.29
C PRO A 40 13.41 -16.85 -24.54
N SER A 41 13.95 -15.74 -25.03
CA SER A 41 14.99 -14.96 -24.37
C SER A 41 14.49 -13.56 -24.07
N ILE A 42 14.92 -12.99 -22.96
CA ILE A 42 14.49 -11.66 -22.51
C ILE A 42 15.70 -10.74 -22.49
N ASN A 43 15.64 -9.68 -23.31
CA ASN A 43 16.60 -8.60 -23.22
C ASN A 43 16.33 -7.81 -21.94
N GLU A 44 17.18 -8.00 -20.93
CA GLU A 44 17.02 -7.39 -19.60
C GLU A 44 17.16 -5.86 -19.64
N ASP A 45 17.96 -5.32 -20.56
CA ASP A 45 18.19 -3.88 -20.70
C ASP A 45 16.95 -3.13 -21.22
N ARG A 46 16.10 -3.83 -21.95
CA ARG A 46 14.86 -3.27 -22.51
C ARG A 46 13.61 -3.66 -21.71
N CYS A 47 13.73 -4.59 -20.77
CA CYS A 47 12.60 -5.10 -20.00
C CYS A 47 12.12 -4.09 -18.95
N THR A 48 10.85 -3.68 -19.04
CA THR A 48 10.21 -2.74 -18.09
C THR A 48 9.59 -3.41 -16.88
N SER A 49 9.79 -4.72 -16.68
CA SER A 49 9.15 -5.48 -15.61
C SER A 49 7.61 -5.34 -15.56
N CYS A 50 6.98 -5.16 -16.72
CA CYS A 50 5.53 -5.01 -16.84
C CYS A 50 4.75 -6.32 -16.55
N LEU A 51 5.46 -7.46 -16.50
CA LEU A 51 4.98 -8.81 -16.20
C LEU A 51 4.00 -9.40 -17.22
N ALA A 52 3.83 -8.80 -18.39
CA ALA A 52 2.91 -9.30 -19.41
C ALA A 52 3.27 -10.74 -19.83
N CYS A 53 4.57 -11.03 -20.02
CA CYS A 53 5.06 -12.36 -20.36
C CYS A 53 4.85 -13.39 -19.24
N ILE A 54 5.03 -13.01 -17.97
CA ILE A 54 4.81 -13.92 -16.85
C ILE A 54 3.33 -14.30 -16.75
N ARG A 55 2.44 -13.32 -16.88
CA ARG A 55 0.98 -13.55 -16.80
C ARG A 55 0.44 -14.40 -17.94
N ALA A 56 1.08 -14.31 -19.09
CA ALA A 56 0.66 -15.06 -20.29
C ALA A 56 1.32 -16.45 -20.39
N CYS A 57 2.29 -16.75 -19.53
CA CYS A 57 2.95 -18.06 -19.55
C CYS A 57 2.10 -19.11 -18.83
N PRO A 58 1.47 -20.07 -19.54
CA PRO A 58 0.62 -21.08 -18.91
C PRO A 58 1.42 -22.12 -18.12
N LEU A 59 2.75 -22.16 -18.32
CA LEU A 59 3.66 -23.10 -17.65
C LEU A 59 4.41 -22.44 -16.48
N ASP A 60 4.15 -21.18 -16.16
CA ASP A 60 4.89 -20.39 -15.15
C ASP A 60 6.42 -20.41 -15.33
N ALA A 61 6.89 -20.65 -16.55
CA ALA A 61 8.31 -20.81 -16.89
C ALA A 61 9.09 -19.48 -16.91
N ILE A 62 8.44 -18.32 -16.75
CA ILE A 62 9.08 -17.01 -16.71
C ILE A 62 8.99 -16.45 -15.30
N VAL A 63 10.15 -16.19 -14.69
CA VAL A 63 10.27 -15.72 -13.30
C VAL A 63 11.08 -14.42 -13.23
N VAL A 64 10.94 -13.69 -12.11
CA VAL A 64 11.75 -12.49 -11.84
C VAL A 64 13.09 -12.92 -11.25
N ARG A 65 14.21 -12.41 -11.82
CA ARG A 65 15.57 -12.71 -11.34
C ARG A 65 15.78 -12.13 -9.93
N GLY A 66 16.52 -12.84 -9.08
CA GLY A 66 16.85 -12.39 -7.72
C GLY A 66 15.81 -12.70 -6.66
N ILE A 67 14.58 -13.02 -7.03
CA ILE A 67 13.60 -13.55 -6.09
C ILE A 67 13.83 -15.06 -6.00
N ARG A 68 14.71 -15.47 -5.06
CA ARG A 68 14.73 -16.88 -4.68
C ARG A 68 13.31 -17.25 -4.27
N GLN A 69 12.67 -18.11 -5.05
CA GLN A 69 11.60 -18.93 -4.50
C GLN A 69 12.26 -19.70 -3.37
N THR A 70 12.10 -19.24 -2.15
CA THR A 70 12.44 -20.07 -1.00
C THR A 70 11.62 -21.34 -1.17
N PRO A 71 12.28 -22.52 -1.25
CA PRO A 71 11.56 -23.76 -1.10
C PRO A 71 10.71 -23.59 0.15
N THR A 72 9.48 -24.02 0.11
CA THR A 72 8.56 -24.07 1.25
C THR A 72 9.37 -24.40 2.49
N GLN A 73 9.76 -23.38 3.27
CA GLN A 73 10.45 -23.60 4.51
C GLN A 73 9.52 -24.46 5.32
N SER A 74 10.02 -25.65 5.67
CA SER A 74 9.37 -26.52 6.63
C SER A 74 8.80 -25.67 7.75
N LYS A 75 7.52 -25.85 8.03
CA LYS A 75 6.77 -25.22 9.11
C LYS A 75 7.62 -25.22 10.39
N LYS A 76 8.41 -24.16 10.63
CA LYS A 76 8.73 -23.76 11.97
C LYS A 76 7.44 -23.16 12.48
N GLU A 77 6.79 -23.88 13.36
CA GLU A 77 5.57 -23.46 14.04
C GLU A 77 5.82 -22.10 14.67
N LEU A 78 5.26 -21.07 14.02
CA LEU A 78 4.96 -19.82 14.71
C LEU A 78 3.97 -20.19 15.83
N PRO A 79 4.04 -19.56 17.01
CA PRO A 79 3.14 -19.90 18.10
C PRO A 79 1.70 -19.92 17.60
N GLY A 80 1.03 -21.03 17.79
CA GLY A 80 -0.32 -21.26 17.29
C GLY A 80 -1.27 -20.27 17.94
N ILE A 81 -2.15 -19.70 17.16
CA ILE A 81 -3.27 -18.89 17.63
C ILE A 81 -4.33 -19.88 18.15
N ASN A 82 -4.56 -19.86 19.47
CA ASN A 82 -5.35 -20.90 20.14
C ASN A 82 -6.85 -20.59 20.25
N SER A 83 -7.28 -19.32 20.00
CA SER A 83 -8.68 -18.93 20.11
C SER A 83 -9.03 -17.74 19.22
N ILE A 84 -10.29 -17.62 18.85
CA ILE A 84 -10.83 -16.55 18.00
C ILE A 84 -11.94 -15.84 18.76
N SER A 85 -11.78 -14.54 19.00
CA SER A 85 -12.85 -13.71 19.52
C SER A 85 -13.52 -12.89 18.41
N TYR A 86 -14.84 -12.81 18.47
CA TYR A 86 -15.62 -11.94 17.61
C TYR A 86 -15.81 -10.60 18.32
N HIS A 87 -15.02 -9.59 17.91
CA HIS A 87 -15.29 -8.22 18.36
C HIS A 87 -16.58 -7.73 17.72
N SER A 88 -17.52 -7.24 18.54
CA SER A 88 -18.87 -6.86 18.10
C SER A 88 -18.90 -5.70 17.08
N ASN A 89 -17.78 -5.00 16.89
CA ASN A 89 -17.72 -3.78 16.08
C ASN A 89 -16.82 -3.78 14.84
N PRO A 90 -15.59 -4.28 14.81
CA PRO A 90 -14.79 -4.23 13.57
C PRO A 90 -15.31 -5.26 12.54
N PRO A 91 -15.25 -4.93 11.24
CA PRO A 91 -15.64 -5.85 10.17
C PRO A 91 -14.51 -6.82 9.78
N TYR A 92 -13.65 -7.15 10.71
CA TYR A 92 -12.54 -8.10 10.63
C TYR A 92 -12.41 -8.83 11.97
N GLN A 93 -11.71 -9.96 11.98
CA GLN A 93 -11.51 -10.75 13.18
C GLN A 93 -10.10 -10.54 13.73
N VAL A 94 -9.99 -10.52 15.05
CA VAL A 94 -8.73 -10.42 15.80
C VAL A 94 -8.65 -11.62 16.74
N ALA A 95 -7.51 -12.29 16.77
CA ALA A 95 -7.29 -13.43 17.64
C ALA A 95 -7.28 -13.03 19.12
N ASP A 96 -7.74 -13.92 20.00
CA ASP A 96 -7.80 -13.64 21.45
C ASP A 96 -6.41 -13.46 22.06
N ASP A 97 -5.41 -14.15 21.52
CA ASP A 97 -4.01 -14.07 21.89
C ASP A 97 -3.23 -13.02 21.09
N TYR A 98 -3.91 -12.09 20.41
CA TYR A 98 -3.28 -11.01 19.68
C TYR A 98 -2.31 -10.25 20.57
N SER A 99 -1.08 -10.12 20.09
CA SER A 99 -0.04 -9.32 20.74
C SER A 99 0.36 -8.12 19.91
N ARG A 100 0.58 -6.99 20.58
CA ARG A 100 1.04 -5.77 19.94
C ARG A 100 2.45 -5.94 19.39
N MET A 101 2.65 -5.49 18.16
CA MET A 101 3.94 -5.51 17.48
C MET A 101 4.83 -4.34 17.96
N SER A 102 6.15 -4.54 17.97
CA SER A 102 7.12 -3.44 18.01
C SER A 102 7.26 -2.82 16.62
N GLU A 103 7.32 -1.49 16.52
CA GLU A 103 7.62 -0.82 15.23
C GLU A 103 9.01 -1.23 14.70
N GLY A 104 9.96 -1.57 15.58
CA GLY A 104 11.27 -2.12 15.21
C GLY A 104 11.21 -3.39 14.35
N ASN A 105 10.09 -4.12 14.36
CA ASN A 105 9.88 -5.27 13.50
C ASN A 105 9.35 -4.91 12.11
N THR A 106 8.92 -3.67 11.84
CA THR A 106 8.48 -3.26 10.50
C THR A 106 9.63 -3.33 9.51
N ILE A 107 9.30 -3.57 8.23
CA ILE A 107 10.32 -3.68 7.16
C ILE A 107 11.27 -2.48 7.14
N PHE A 108 10.73 -1.26 7.25
CA PHE A 108 11.53 -0.03 7.20
C PHE A 108 12.41 0.17 8.44
N ALA A 109 11.96 -0.28 9.62
CA ALA A 109 12.80 -0.26 10.82
C ALA A 109 13.92 -1.30 10.73
N ARG A 110 13.63 -2.50 10.24
CA ARG A 110 14.63 -3.56 10.07
C ARG A 110 15.71 -3.18 9.05
N VAL A 111 15.33 -2.55 7.95
CA VAL A 111 16.30 -2.02 6.98
C VAL A 111 17.27 -1.03 7.64
N GLN A 112 16.81 -0.21 8.57
CA GLN A 112 17.63 0.82 9.21
C GLN A 112 18.40 0.34 10.43
N PHE A 113 17.87 -0.62 11.20
CA PHE A 113 18.34 -0.91 12.55
C PHE A 113 18.56 -2.41 12.86
N ASP A 114 18.28 -3.35 11.95
CA ASP A 114 18.46 -4.80 12.14
C ASP A 114 19.65 -5.31 11.30
N PRO A 115 20.88 -5.45 11.90
CA PRO A 115 22.05 -5.89 11.15
C PRO A 115 21.94 -7.31 10.59
N ASP A 116 21.09 -8.15 11.18
CA ASP A 116 20.85 -9.52 10.72
C ASP A 116 19.84 -9.60 9.56
N PHE A 117 19.26 -8.46 9.19
CA PHE A 117 18.30 -8.42 8.11
C PHE A 117 19.00 -8.37 6.76
N GLN A 118 18.61 -9.25 5.83
CA GLN A 118 19.25 -9.39 4.51
C GLN A 118 19.31 -8.09 3.68
N TYR A 119 18.46 -7.11 3.95
CA TYR A 119 18.43 -5.80 3.28
C TYR A 119 18.90 -4.66 4.19
N TYR A 120 19.64 -4.96 5.25
CA TYR A 120 20.17 -3.95 6.15
C TYR A 120 20.95 -2.87 5.40
N LEU A 121 20.61 -1.60 5.64
CA LEU A 121 21.15 -0.40 4.99
C LEU A 121 20.97 -0.33 3.46
N GLN A 122 20.18 -1.21 2.86
CA GLN A 122 19.84 -1.12 1.44
C GLN A 122 18.59 -0.25 1.26
N THR A 123 18.74 0.83 0.49
CA THR A 123 17.61 1.70 0.17
C THR A 123 16.84 1.20 -1.05
N GLU A 124 15.58 1.59 -1.18
CA GLU A 124 14.74 1.33 -2.34
C GLU A 124 15.30 1.92 -3.65
N PHE A 125 16.21 2.89 -3.55
CA PHE A 125 16.85 3.52 -4.72
C PHE A 125 18.16 2.83 -5.15
N ALA A 126 18.59 1.74 -4.50
CA ALA A 126 19.86 1.10 -4.79
C ALA A 126 20.00 0.64 -6.25
N GLY A 127 18.93 0.18 -6.90
CA GLY A 127 18.90 -0.22 -8.31
C GLY A 127 18.67 0.93 -9.29
N ALA A 128 18.55 2.18 -8.86
CA ALA A 128 18.10 3.28 -9.70
C ALA A 128 19.03 3.56 -10.88
N GLU A 129 20.35 3.56 -10.67
CA GLU A 129 21.32 3.78 -11.76
C GLU A 129 21.24 2.70 -12.84
N HIS A 130 21.04 1.44 -12.43
CA HIS A 130 20.82 0.35 -13.37
C HIS A 130 19.54 0.57 -14.19
N MET A 131 18.46 1.02 -13.56
CA MET A 131 17.20 1.31 -14.27
C MET A 131 17.34 2.49 -15.23
N ILE A 132 18.07 3.55 -14.85
CA ILE A 132 18.36 4.69 -15.73
C ILE A 132 19.14 4.25 -16.98
N SER A 133 20.13 3.38 -16.83
CA SER A 133 20.95 2.90 -17.94
C SER A 133 20.15 2.13 -19.00
N LYS A 134 18.94 1.67 -18.70
CA LYS A 134 18.05 0.99 -19.65
C LYS A 134 17.36 1.94 -20.62
N ASN A 135 17.41 3.25 -20.40
CA ASN A 135 16.76 4.28 -21.23
C ASN A 135 15.25 4.03 -21.47
N ILE A 136 14.55 3.61 -20.44
CA ILE A 136 13.11 3.31 -20.49
C ILE A 136 12.32 4.52 -19.98
N PRO A 137 11.24 4.97 -20.67
CA PRO A 137 10.39 6.05 -20.18
C PRO A 137 9.88 5.81 -18.76
N GLY A 138 10.03 6.81 -17.90
CA GLY A 138 9.65 6.71 -16.48
C GLY A 138 10.79 6.29 -15.56
N TYR A 139 11.99 6.02 -16.11
CA TYR A 139 13.22 5.73 -15.36
C TYR A 139 14.35 6.68 -15.75
N GLU A 140 14.03 7.93 -16.03
CA GLU A 140 15.01 8.95 -16.35
C GLU A 140 15.55 9.64 -15.07
N ARG A 141 16.72 10.27 -15.18
CA ARG A 141 17.33 11.02 -14.06
C ARG A 141 16.37 12.04 -13.47
N PHE A 142 15.67 12.81 -14.31
CA PHE A 142 14.69 13.80 -13.85
C PHE A 142 13.62 13.17 -12.94
N GLU A 143 13.08 12.02 -13.31
CA GLU A 143 12.01 11.36 -12.54
C GLU A 143 12.54 10.75 -11.25
N LEU A 144 13.80 10.28 -11.21
CA LEU A 144 14.47 9.86 -9.99
C LEU A 144 14.61 11.02 -9.00
N GLU A 145 15.19 12.13 -9.45
CA GLU A 145 15.40 13.30 -8.59
C GLU A 145 14.07 13.87 -8.08
N LEU A 146 13.04 13.86 -8.93
CA LEU A 146 11.69 14.24 -8.52
C LEU A 146 11.12 13.27 -7.47
N SER A 147 11.36 11.97 -7.64
CA SER A 147 10.92 10.96 -6.66
C SER A 147 11.57 11.18 -5.30
N ILE A 148 12.89 11.38 -5.27
CA ILE A 148 13.64 11.67 -4.02
C ILE A 148 13.13 12.96 -3.38
N ALA A 149 12.98 14.03 -4.17
CA ALA A 149 12.50 15.33 -3.67
C ALA A 149 11.08 15.25 -3.08
N ALA A 150 10.22 14.43 -3.64
CA ALA A 150 8.82 14.27 -3.20
C ALA A 150 8.68 13.73 -1.76
N TRP A 151 9.70 13.08 -1.21
CA TRP A 151 9.72 12.57 0.18
C TRP A 151 10.17 13.61 1.20
N LYS A 152 10.75 14.73 0.76
CA LYS A 152 11.49 15.66 1.63
C LYS A 152 10.69 16.16 2.83
N LEU A 153 9.45 16.55 2.64
CA LEU A 153 8.61 17.05 3.74
C LEU A 153 8.26 15.91 4.72
N TYR A 154 7.97 14.71 4.21
CA TYR A 154 7.72 13.56 5.06
C TYR A 154 8.92 13.18 5.91
N ASP A 155 10.13 13.20 5.34
CA ASP A 155 11.37 12.90 6.07
C ASP A 155 11.70 13.97 7.14
N SER A 156 11.22 15.19 6.92
CA SER A 156 11.39 16.30 7.86
C SER A 156 10.25 16.43 8.88
N ARG A 157 9.23 15.57 8.79
CA ARG A 157 8.05 15.63 9.68
C ARG A 157 8.38 15.33 11.14
N HIS A 158 7.51 15.77 11.99
CA HIS A 158 7.58 15.57 13.42
C HIS A 158 6.54 14.55 13.88
N SER A 159 7.00 13.56 14.63
CA SER A 159 6.16 12.61 15.35
C SER A 159 6.86 12.22 16.65
N ILE A 160 6.17 11.58 17.55
CA ILE A 160 6.79 11.04 18.78
C ILE A 160 7.86 9.97 18.48
N SER A 161 7.91 9.42 17.27
CA SER A 161 8.98 8.52 16.84
C SER A 161 10.23 9.25 16.32
N ARG A 162 10.11 10.55 16.05
CA ARG A 162 11.22 11.44 15.59
C ARG A 162 11.24 12.72 16.43
N PRO A 163 11.62 12.65 17.74
CA PRO A 163 11.70 13.84 18.57
C PRO A 163 12.82 14.77 18.07
N GLY A 164 12.60 16.07 18.13
CA GLY A 164 13.65 17.06 17.91
C GLY A 164 13.28 18.26 17.05
N ILE A 165 12.19 18.23 16.30
CA ILE A 165 11.64 19.42 15.67
C ILE A 165 10.12 19.27 15.77
N GLY A 166 9.57 19.41 16.93
CA GLY A 166 8.26 18.93 17.14
C GLY A 166 7.24 19.97 17.44
N LEU A 167 6.06 19.64 17.03
CA LEU A 167 4.90 20.10 17.73
C LEU A 167 5.00 19.48 19.14
N ASP A 168 5.07 20.32 20.13
CA ASP A 168 4.82 19.87 21.50
C ASP A 168 3.47 19.14 21.47
N PRO A 169 3.33 17.94 22.04
CA PRO A 169 2.03 17.29 22.15
C PRO A 169 1.06 18.10 23.01
N GLU A 170 1.55 19.07 23.74
CA GLU A 170 0.77 19.90 24.64
C GLU A 170 -0.02 20.99 23.90
N ALA A 171 -1.19 21.29 24.41
CA ALA A 171 -2.02 22.37 23.89
C ALA A 171 -1.33 23.72 24.05
N ASP A 172 -1.60 24.63 23.13
CA ASP A 172 -1.26 26.04 23.30
C ASP A 172 -1.97 26.57 24.57
N GLU A 173 -1.21 26.94 25.60
CA GLU A 173 -1.75 27.45 26.86
C GLU A 173 -2.63 28.71 26.67
N SER A 174 -2.47 29.42 25.54
CA SER A 174 -3.34 30.52 25.16
C SER A 174 -4.72 30.07 24.63
N GLY A 175 -4.86 28.77 24.30
CA GLY A 175 -6.10 28.19 23.79
C GLY A 175 -7.10 27.94 24.92
N ALA A 176 -8.13 28.75 25.02
CA ALA A 176 -9.25 28.46 25.93
C ALA A 176 -10.14 27.37 25.34
N LYS A 177 -10.43 26.31 26.14
CA LYS A 177 -11.46 25.33 25.77
C LYS A 177 -12.76 26.06 25.54
N SER A 178 -13.32 25.95 24.35
CA SER A 178 -14.63 26.54 24.03
C SER A 178 -15.77 25.62 24.50
N ASP A 179 -16.95 26.17 24.74
CA ASP A 179 -18.14 25.43 25.15
C ASP A 179 -18.83 24.68 23.97
N LEU A 180 -18.05 24.23 23.00
CA LEU A 180 -18.59 23.50 21.84
C LEU A 180 -18.94 22.05 22.20
N THR A 181 -19.99 21.54 21.58
CA THR A 181 -20.39 20.14 21.73
C THR A 181 -19.43 19.20 20.96
N PRO A 182 -19.38 17.90 21.31
CA PRO A 182 -18.62 16.91 20.55
C PRO A 182 -19.00 16.85 19.08
N GLU A 183 -20.27 17.09 18.72
CA GLU A 183 -20.76 17.15 17.33
C GLU A 183 -20.15 18.33 16.57
N GLU A 184 -20.12 19.50 17.20
CA GLU A 184 -19.53 20.72 16.61
C GLU A 184 -18.03 20.55 16.39
N TYR A 185 -17.29 20.07 17.39
CA TYR A 185 -15.87 19.74 17.24
C TYR A 185 -15.63 18.74 16.12
N THR A 186 -16.43 17.69 16.04
CA THR A 186 -16.33 16.67 15.00
C THR A 186 -16.49 17.27 13.61
N LEU A 187 -17.49 18.13 13.43
CA LEU A 187 -17.74 18.80 12.15
C LEU A 187 -16.60 19.74 11.78
N MET A 188 -16.11 20.52 12.74
CA MET A 188 -15.01 21.47 12.55
C MET A 188 -13.72 20.75 12.17
N VAL A 189 -13.34 19.70 12.90
CA VAL A 189 -12.15 18.89 12.62
C VAL A 189 -12.23 18.26 11.22
N LYS A 190 -13.37 17.69 10.84
CA LYS A 190 -13.55 17.12 9.49
C LYS A 190 -13.47 18.18 8.40
N LYS A 191 -13.98 19.39 8.63
CA LYS A 191 -13.85 20.53 7.70
C LYS A 191 -12.41 21.00 7.60
N ALA A 192 -11.73 21.19 8.73
CA ALA A 192 -10.34 21.63 8.78
C ALA A 192 -9.41 20.62 8.07
N ALA A 193 -9.52 19.32 8.38
CA ALA A 193 -8.72 18.29 7.73
C ALA A 193 -8.89 18.32 6.20
N ARG A 194 -10.13 18.45 5.71
CA ARG A 194 -10.40 18.55 4.26
C ARG A 194 -9.88 19.87 3.67
N PHE A 195 -9.98 20.97 4.37
CA PHE A 195 -9.44 22.27 3.96
C PHE A 195 -7.92 22.19 3.80
N PHE A 196 -7.23 21.49 4.70
CA PHE A 196 -5.78 21.24 4.62
C PHE A 196 -5.38 20.23 3.55
N GLY A 197 -6.33 19.54 2.91
CA GLY A 197 -6.05 18.68 1.76
C GLY A 197 -6.38 17.19 1.95
N ALA A 198 -6.97 16.77 3.08
CA ALA A 198 -7.41 15.39 3.23
C ALA A 198 -8.61 15.08 2.30
N ASN A 199 -8.48 14.03 1.49
CA ASN A 199 -9.55 13.57 0.61
C ASN A 199 -10.62 12.76 1.36
N LEU A 200 -10.20 12.02 2.39
CA LEU A 200 -11.05 11.24 3.28
C LEU A 200 -10.71 11.58 4.73
N VAL A 201 -11.74 11.62 5.59
CA VAL A 201 -11.58 11.84 7.03
C VAL A 201 -12.57 10.96 7.77
N GLY A 202 -12.08 10.19 8.71
CA GLY A 202 -12.86 9.40 9.66
C GLY A 202 -12.28 9.49 11.05
N ILE A 203 -13.10 9.21 12.07
CA ILE A 203 -12.72 9.28 13.47
C ILE A 203 -13.06 7.95 14.13
N ALA A 204 -12.10 7.36 14.83
CA ALA A 204 -12.29 6.14 15.61
C ALA A 204 -11.93 6.34 17.07
N GLU A 205 -12.36 5.43 17.93
CA GLU A 205 -11.75 5.29 19.24
C GLU A 205 -10.30 4.88 19.10
N LEU A 206 -9.45 5.40 19.96
CA LEU A 206 -8.05 4.97 20.04
C LEU A 206 -7.98 3.61 20.75
N ASP A 207 -8.01 2.54 19.98
CA ASP A 207 -7.80 1.20 20.50
C ASP A 207 -6.31 0.93 20.68
N GLN A 208 -5.90 0.71 21.94
CA GLN A 208 -4.50 0.49 22.30
C GLN A 208 -3.88 -0.76 21.65
N LYS A 209 -4.69 -1.73 21.19
CA LYS A 209 -4.17 -2.91 20.49
C LYS A 209 -3.49 -2.55 19.16
N TRP A 210 -3.88 -1.45 18.52
CA TRP A 210 -3.27 -1.00 17.27
C TRP A 210 -2.00 -0.16 17.46
N MET A 211 -1.66 0.20 18.69
CA MET A 211 -0.45 0.95 18.99
C MET A 211 0.76 0.02 19.01
N TYR A 212 1.88 0.46 18.43
CA TYR A 212 3.15 -0.26 18.60
C TYR A 212 3.60 -0.24 20.07
N THR A 213 4.33 -1.29 20.49
CA THR A 213 4.89 -1.35 21.85
C THR A 213 6.11 -0.46 21.99
N HIS A 214 6.98 -0.44 20.97
CA HIS A 214 8.24 0.29 20.94
C HIS A 214 8.39 0.98 19.59
N ASN A 215 9.13 2.09 19.59
CA ASN A 215 9.51 2.77 18.34
C ASN A 215 10.59 1.99 17.56
N ARG A 216 11.04 2.53 16.44
CA ARG A 216 12.04 1.91 15.55
C ARG A 216 13.38 1.65 16.23
N ARG A 217 13.72 2.40 17.28
CA ARG A 217 14.96 2.28 18.06
C ARG A 217 14.83 1.37 19.27
N GLY A 218 13.66 0.79 19.50
CA GLY A 218 13.39 -0.09 20.65
C GLY A 218 12.99 0.64 21.94
N GLU A 219 12.69 1.94 21.89
CA GLU A 219 12.20 2.70 23.04
C GLU A 219 10.69 2.54 23.18
N PRO A 220 10.14 2.35 24.40
CA PRO A 220 8.70 2.20 24.60
C PRO A 220 7.93 3.45 24.15
N TYR A 221 6.83 3.27 23.42
CA TYR A 221 5.92 4.36 23.13
C TYR A 221 5.15 4.81 24.35
N LYS A 222 5.17 6.13 24.62
CA LYS A 222 4.42 6.76 25.68
C LYS A 222 3.31 7.62 25.07
N VAL A 223 2.15 7.02 24.84
CA VAL A 223 0.96 7.75 24.40
C VAL A 223 0.16 8.13 25.64
N PRO A 224 -0.21 9.41 25.83
CA PRO A 224 -1.00 9.85 26.97
C PRO A 224 -2.31 9.07 27.11
N LYS A 225 -2.67 8.67 28.34
CA LYS A 225 -3.89 7.88 28.60
C LYS A 225 -5.18 8.66 28.33
N GLU A 226 -5.09 9.96 28.31
CA GLU A 226 -6.16 10.92 28.02
C GLU A 226 -6.60 10.85 26.57
N PHE A 227 -5.70 10.46 25.67
CA PHE A 227 -6.01 10.33 24.26
C PHE A 227 -6.98 9.18 24.02
N LYS A 228 -8.17 9.51 23.54
CA LYS A 228 -9.29 8.58 23.31
C LYS A 228 -9.73 8.53 21.86
N ARG A 229 -9.23 9.41 21.01
CA ARG A 229 -9.65 9.53 19.61
C ARG A 229 -8.48 9.46 18.66
N THR A 230 -8.73 8.81 17.53
CA THR A 230 -7.85 8.79 16.38
C THR A 230 -8.59 9.40 15.20
N ILE A 231 -8.07 10.52 14.69
CA ILE A 231 -8.54 11.11 13.44
C ILE A 231 -7.72 10.48 12.33
N VAL A 232 -8.37 9.76 11.42
CA VAL A 232 -7.72 9.08 10.31
C VAL A 232 -8.04 9.80 9.01
N MET A 233 -7.02 10.14 8.25
CA MET A 233 -7.14 10.90 7.01
C MET A 233 -6.58 10.11 5.84
N GLY A 234 -7.28 10.14 4.70
CA GLY A 234 -6.81 9.55 3.45
C GLY A 234 -6.38 10.63 2.47
N ILE A 235 -5.18 10.51 1.94
CA ILE A 235 -4.62 11.40 0.90
C ILE A 235 -4.59 10.65 -0.41
N GLU A 236 -5.30 11.15 -1.43
CA GLU A 236 -5.32 10.54 -2.76
C GLU A 236 -3.98 10.70 -3.47
N MET A 237 -3.50 9.65 -4.11
CA MET A 237 -2.39 9.71 -5.05
C MET A 237 -2.90 9.91 -6.49
N ASP A 238 -2.11 10.57 -7.36
CA ASP A 238 -2.51 10.79 -8.76
C ASP A 238 -2.76 9.45 -9.48
N TYR A 239 -3.94 9.32 -10.11
CA TYR A 239 -4.35 8.10 -10.80
C TYR A 239 -3.46 7.78 -12.00
N ASP A 240 -3.11 8.79 -12.79
CA ASP A 240 -2.36 8.60 -14.02
C ASP A 240 -0.87 8.33 -13.75
N ALA A 241 -0.32 8.92 -12.67
CA ALA A 241 1.02 8.61 -12.19
C ALA A 241 1.10 7.17 -11.63
N ILE A 242 0.15 6.75 -10.79
CA ILE A 242 0.08 5.35 -10.32
C ILE A 242 -0.07 4.37 -11.48
N ALA A 243 -0.72 4.75 -12.57
CA ALA A 243 -0.86 3.90 -13.76
C ALA A 243 0.47 3.64 -14.47
N THR A 244 1.53 4.41 -14.22
CA THR A 244 2.88 4.18 -14.78
C THR A 244 3.70 3.17 -13.99
N SER A 245 3.25 2.78 -12.77
CA SER A 245 3.99 1.86 -11.90
C SER A 245 4.54 0.64 -12.67
N PRO A 246 5.79 0.23 -12.38
CA PRO A 246 6.62 0.56 -11.21
C PRO A 246 7.69 1.65 -11.44
N THR A 247 7.43 2.65 -12.24
CA THR A 247 8.39 3.71 -12.62
C THR A 247 8.66 4.73 -11.51
N PHE A 248 9.72 5.54 -11.67
CA PHE A 248 10.04 6.67 -10.77
C PHE A 248 8.91 7.71 -10.71
N THR A 249 8.17 7.91 -11.80
CA THR A 249 6.95 8.74 -11.82
C THR A 249 5.91 8.25 -10.81
N SER A 250 5.69 6.94 -10.73
CA SER A 250 4.78 6.34 -9.73
C SER A 250 5.33 6.47 -8.31
N SER A 251 6.64 6.34 -8.13
CA SER A 251 7.33 6.55 -6.86
C SER A 251 7.22 8.01 -6.40
N ALA A 252 7.44 8.98 -7.30
CA ALA A 252 7.28 10.41 -6.99
C ALA A 252 5.87 10.74 -6.45
N THR A 253 4.81 10.18 -7.05
CA THR A 253 3.45 10.42 -6.53
C THR A 253 3.20 9.72 -5.19
N THR A 254 3.90 8.63 -4.91
CA THR A 254 3.90 7.97 -3.60
C THR A 254 4.55 8.88 -2.55
N GLY A 255 5.76 9.38 -2.80
CA GLY A 255 6.47 10.31 -1.93
C GLY A 255 5.69 11.60 -1.68
N LEU A 256 5.10 12.18 -2.75
CA LEU A 256 4.23 13.35 -2.61
C LEU A 256 3.04 13.07 -1.69
N GLY A 257 2.41 11.91 -1.82
CA GLY A 257 1.31 11.51 -0.93
C GLY A 257 1.73 11.43 0.53
N TYR A 258 2.92 10.92 0.83
CA TYR A 258 3.50 10.93 2.17
C TYR A 258 3.83 12.33 2.67
N SER A 259 4.39 13.19 1.83
CA SER A 259 4.66 14.59 2.18
C SER A 259 3.37 15.37 2.46
N MET A 260 2.31 15.13 1.70
CA MET A 260 0.99 15.69 1.98
C MET A 260 0.37 15.16 3.29
N MET A 261 0.63 13.89 3.65
CA MET A 261 0.25 13.38 4.99
C MET A 261 0.89 14.23 6.09
N ALA A 262 2.21 14.45 6.01
CA ALA A 262 2.95 15.23 6.99
C ALA A 262 2.42 16.67 7.10
N PHE A 263 2.10 17.29 5.98
CA PHE A 263 1.50 18.63 5.95
C PHE A 263 0.13 18.64 6.65
N VAL A 264 -0.79 17.77 6.21
CA VAL A 264 -2.18 17.79 6.72
C VAL A 264 -2.24 17.46 8.21
N GLU A 265 -1.45 16.48 8.69
CA GLU A 265 -1.44 16.12 10.11
C GLU A 265 -0.86 17.21 10.99
N THR A 266 0.19 17.93 10.52
CA THR A 266 0.80 19.03 11.24
C THR A 266 -0.17 20.21 11.39
N GLU A 267 -0.81 20.62 10.30
CA GLU A 267 -1.79 21.70 10.33
C GLU A 267 -3.01 21.37 11.19
N LEU A 268 -3.47 20.12 11.13
CA LEU A 268 -4.61 19.68 11.94
C LEU A 268 -4.28 19.63 13.43
N VAL A 269 -3.07 19.19 13.79
CA VAL A 269 -2.60 19.21 15.18
C VAL A 269 -2.55 20.64 15.70
N SER A 270 -1.94 21.57 14.94
CA SER A 270 -1.90 22.99 15.31
C SER A 270 -3.32 23.56 15.50
N PHE A 271 -4.25 23.21 14.60
CA PHE A 271 -5.66 23.61 14.71
C PHE A 271 -6.32 23.13 16.01
N ILE A 272 -6.11 21.85 16.37
CA ILE A 272 -6.68 21.24 17.60
C ILE A 272 -6.10 21.89 18.85
N GLN A 273 -4.79 22.12 18.87
CA GLN A 273 -4.09 22.74 20.02
C GLN A 273 -4.60 24.13 20.32
N ARG A 274 -5.00 24.91 19.31
CA ARG A 274 -5.60 26.24 19.52
C ARG A 274 -6.94 26.23 20.23
N PHE A 275 -7.60 25.08 20.34
CA PHE A 275 -8.78 24.87 21.19
C PHE A 275 -8.44 24.36 22.60
N GLY A 276 -7.15 24.38 23.01
CA GLY A 276 -6.70 23.93 24.30
C GLY A 276 -6.76 22.40 24.50
N TYR A 277 -6.71 21.62 23.42
CA TYR A 277 -6.67 20.16 23.46
C TYR A 277 -5.32 19.65 22.92
N ASN A 278 -4.87 18.53 23.48
CA ASN A 278 -3.63 17.89 23.06
C ASN A 278 -3.81 17.08 21.81
N ALA A 279 -2.81 17.06 20.94
CA ALA A 279 -2.82 16.26 19.71
C ALA A 279 -1.40 15.86 19.30
N ILE A 280 -1.27 14.67 18.68
CA ILE A 280 0.01 14.14 18.18
C ILE A 280 -0.15 13.70 16.72
N PRO A 281 0.69 14.19 15.78
CA PRO A 281 0.75 13.70 14.41
C PRO A 281 1.48 12.36 14.40
N CYS A 282 0.96 11.36 13.69
CA CYS A 282 1.50 10.00 13.74
C CYS A 282 1.95 9.44 12.39
N GLY A 283 1.52 9.97 11.25
CA GLY A 283 1.87 9.42 9.94
C GLY A 283 1.66 7.89 9.89
N ASN A 284 2.68 7.15 9.47
CA ASN A 284 2.73 5.69 9.54
C ASN A 284 3.34 5.14 10.82
N ASP A 285 3.80 6.01 11.70
CA ASP A 285 4.48 5.64 12.94
C ASP A 285 3.46 5.41 14.08
N VAL A 286 3.92 5.02 15.25
CA VAL A 286 3.16 4.95 16.51
C VAL A 286 2.12 3.83 16.55
N GLY A 287 1.45 3.52 15.44
CA GLY A 287 0.43 2.49 15.39
C GLY A 287 0.07 2.06 13.98
N ILE A 288 -0.62 0.92 13.88
CA ILE A 288 -0.98 0.26 12.63
C ILE A 288 -2.12 1.02 11.95
N SER A 289 -1.84 1.62 10.79
CA SER A 289 -2.76 2.56 10.13
C SER A 289 -4.02 1.90 9.57
N VAL A 290 -3.94 0.69 9.00
CA VAL A 290 -5.08 0.11 8.27
C VAL A 290 -6.25 -0.27 9.18
N PRO A 291 -6.07 -0.99 10.32
CA PRO A 291 -7.19 -1.27 11.20
C PRO A 291 -7.82 0.02 11.77
N MET A 292 -7.00 1.01 12.16
CA MET A 292 -7.53 2.31 12.61
C MET A 292 -8.39 2.99 11.52
N ALA A 293 -7.98 2.88 10.25
CA ALA A 293 -8.75 3.43 9.12
C ALA A 293 -10.05 2.65 8.85
N ILE A 294 -10.07 1.34 9.09
CA ILE A 294 -11.28 0.52 9.00
C ILE A 294 -12.24 0.92 10.13
N ASP A 295 -11.75 1.03 11.35
CA ASP A 295 -12.53 1.42 12.52
C ASP A 295 -13.11 2.84 12.36
N ALA A 296 -12.38 3.73 11.69
CA ALA A 296 -12.83 5.07 11.30
C ALA A 296 -13.77 5.09 10.06
N GLY A 297 -14.20 3.94 9.54
CA GLY A 297 -15.16 3.84 8.45
C GLY A 297 -14.62 4.12 7.05
N LEU A 298 -13.29 4.20 6.86
CA LEU A 298 -12.71 4.58 5.58
C LEU A 298 -12.65 3.46 4.54
N GLY A 299 -12.70 2.19 4.96
CA GLY A 299 -12.60 1.08 4.01
C GLY A 299 -12.42 -0.29 4.64
N GLN A 300 -11.78 -1.21 3.90
CA GLN A 300 -11.50 -2.58 4.33
C GLN A 300 -10.15 -3.05 3.77
N TYR A 301 -9.52 -4.04 4.42
CA TYR A 301 -8.36 -4.74 3.89
C TYR A 301 -8.65 -5.38 2.53
N GLY A 302 -7.80 -5.09 1.54
CA GLY A 302 -7.74 -5.87 0.32
C GLY A 302 -6.76 -7.04 0.41
N ARG A 303 -6.77 -7.94 -0.57
CA ARG A 303 -5.80 -9.06 -0.70
C ARG A 303 -4.33 -8.59 -0.63
N HIS A 304 -4.04 -7.43 -1.17
CA HIS A 304 -2.70 -6.79 -1.15
C HIS A 304 -2.32 -6.17 0.20
N GLY A 305 -3.11 -6.36 1.26
CA GLY A 305 -2.82 -5.86 2.60
C GLY A 305 -3.01 -4.36 2.82
N LEU A 306 -3.40 -3.61 1.78
CA LEU A 306 -3.69 -2.17 1.85
C LEU A 306 -5.19 -1.93 2.07
N LEU A 307 -5.53 -0.74 2.54
CA LEU A 307 -6.92 -0.29 2.66
C LEU A 307 -7.55 -0.08 1.28
N ILE A 308 -8.72 -0.66 1.04
CA ILE A 308 -9.58 -0.35 -0.10
C ILE A 308 -10.67 0.60 0.35
N THR A 309 -10.71 1.81 -0.21
CA THR A 309 -11.73 2.82 0.05
C THR A 309 -12.79 2.84 -1.05
N LYS A 310 -13.98 3.37 -0.76
CA LYS A 310 -15.05 3.50 -1.75
C LYS A 310 -14.68 4.47 -2.88
N ALA A 311 -14.05 5.59 -2.55
CA ALA A 311 -13.80 6.66 -3.51
C ALA A 311 -12.57 6.41 -4.39
N TYR A 312 -11.50 5.85 -3.82
CA TYR A 312 -10.17 5.81 -4.46
C TYR A 312 -9.58 4.39 -4.53
N GLY A 313 -10.33 3.38 -4.05
CA GLY A 313 -9.76 2.03 -3.89
C GLY A 313 -8.52 2.07 -2.99
N PRO A 314 -7.42 1.38 -3.36
CA PRO A 314 -6.19 1.37 -2.57
C PRO A 314 -5.26 2.56 -2.84
N ARG A 315 -5.64 3.52 -3.69
CA ARG A 315 -4.81 4.62 -4.17
C ARG A 315 -4.82 5.81 -3.20
N ILE A 316 -4.55 5.52 -1.92
CA ILE A 316 -4.46 6.51 -0.86
C ILE A 316 -3.24 6.29 0.03
N ARG A 317 -2.81 7.35 0.72
CA ARG A 317 -1.96 7.31 1.90
C ARG A 317 -2.77 7.63 3.14
N ILE A 318 -2.39 7.06 4.28
CA ILE A 318 -3.17 7.16 5.52
C ILE A 318 -2.37 7.93 6.57
N ALA A 319 -2.83 9.13 6.91
CA ALA A 319 -2.33 9.94 8.01
C ALA A 319 -3.19 9.75 9.26
N LYS A 320 -2.61 9.96 10.43
CA LYS A 320 -3.32 9.83 11.72
C LYS A 320 -2.95 10.96 12.66
N VAL A 321 -3.93 11.43 13.42
CA VAL A 321 -3.74 12.32 14.56
C VAL A 321 -4.42 11.71 15.77
N LEU A 322 -3.66 11.55 16.86
CA LEU A 322 -4.20 11.12 18.17
C LEU A 322 -4.51 12.36 19.02
N THR A 323 -5.61 12.34 19.78
CA THR A 323 -6.03 13.52 20.55
C THR A 323 -6.93 13.15 21.75
N ASP A 324 -6.97 14.05 22.73
CA ASP A 324 -7.94 14.06 23.83
C ASP A 324 -9.19 14.91 23.52
N LEU A 325 -9.27 15.54 22.34
CA LEU A 325 -10.44 16.29 21.91
C LEU A 325 -11.68 15.39 21.87
N PRO A 326 -12.81 15.79 22.51
CA PRO A 326 -14.02 14.98 22.58
C PRO A 326 -14.75 14.97 21.20
N LEU A 327 -14.46 13.97 20.39
CA LEU A 327 -15.03 13.80 19.06
C LEU A 327 -16.01 12.61 19.02
N LEU A 328 -17.04 12.70 18.17
CA LEU A 328 -17.86 11.56 17.81
C LEU A 328 -17.11 10.64 16.86
N THR A 329 -17.30 9.34 17.03
CA THR A 329 -16.69 8.33 16.17
C THR A 329 -17.56 8.01 14.96
N ASP A 330 -16.91 7.70 13.85
CA ASP A 330 -17.55 7.10 12.68
C ASP A 330 -17.66 5.58 12.85
N SER A 331 -18.39 4.94 11.96
CA SER A 331 -18.58 3.48 11.96
C SER A 331 -18.23 2.89 10.60
N PRO A 332 -17.67 1.66 10.55
CA PRO A 332 -17.44 0.94 9.30
C PRO A 332 -18.75 0.66 8.53
N ASP A 333 -18.73 0.85 7.19
CA ASP A 333 -19.77 0.29 6.32
C ASP A 333 -19.57 -1.22 6.19
N ARG A 334 -20.26 -1.99 7.03
CA ARG A 334 -20.12 -3.44 7.11
C ARG A 334 -20.41 -4.17 5.80
N ASP A 335 -21.38 -3.66 5.04
CA ASP A 335 -21.73 -4.29 3.76
C ASP A 335 -20.67 -4.04 2.71
N PHE A 336 -20.10 -2.83 2.67
CA PHE A 336 -18.94 -2.56 1.82
C PHE A 336 -17.74 -3.42 2.22
N CYS A 337 -17.46 -3.53 3.52
CA CYS A 337 -16.36 -4.34 4.02
C CYS A 337 -16.50 -5.82 3.63
N LYS A 338 -17.71 -6.41 3.79
CA LYS A 338 -18.01 -7.76 3.35
C LYS A 338 -17.85 -7.92 1.84
N ALA A 339 -18.32 -6.94 1.05
CA ALA A 339 -18.22 -6.96 -0.39
C ALA A 339 -16.76 -6.93 -0.88
N VAL A 340 -15.88 -6.14 -0.22
CA VAL A 340 -14.45 -6.10 -0.53
C VAL A 340 -13.80 -7.46 -0.30
N VAL A 341 -14.03 -8.09 0.85
CA VAL A 341 -13.48 -9.43 1.16
C VAL A 341 -13.99 -10.44 0.14
N LYS A 342 -15.31 -10.49 -0.09
CA LYS A 342 -15.92 -11.43 -1.04
C LYS A 342 -15.45 -11.24 -2.48
N PHE A 343 -15.22 -10.01 -2.91
CA PHE A 343 -14.64 -9.74 -4.22
C PHE A 343 -13.18 -10.20 -4.30
N CYS A 344 -12.38 -9.94 -3.26
CA CYS A 344 -10.98 -10.35 -3.20
C CYS A 344 -10.80 -11.87 -3.16
N GLU A 345 -11.78 -12.65 -2.65
CA GLU A 345 -11.74 -14.12 -2.73
C GLU A 345 -11.70 -14.63 -4.18
N THR A 346 -12.34 -13.91 -5.11
CA THR A 346 -12.39 -14.26 -6.54
C THR A 346 -11.32 -13.52 -7.35
N CYS A 347 -10.97 -12.29 -6.93
CA CYS A 347 -10.07 -11.42 -7.66
C CYS A 347 -8.62 -11.58 -7.20
N GLU A 348 -7.75 -12.06 -8.08
CA GLU A 348 -6.33 -12.25 -7.83
C GLU A 348 -5.44 -11.31 -8.66
N LYS A 349 -6.02 -10.25 -9.28
CA LYS A 349 -5.28 -9.34 -10.19
C LYS A 349 -4.04 -8.74 -9.53
N CYS A 350 -4.10 -8.35 -8.27
CA CYS A 350 -2.94 -7.81 -7.56
C CYS A 350 -1.85 -8.86 -7.34
N ALA A 351 -2.19 -10.13 -7.07
CA ALA A 351 -1.24 -11.23 -6.94
C ALA A 351 -0.60 -11.58 -8.29
N HIS A 352 -1.41 -11.67 -9.37
CA HIS A 352 -0.91 -11.88 -10.73
C HIS A 352 0.00 -10.75 -11.22
N ASN A 353 -0.23 -9.52 -10.78
CA ASN A 353 0.57 -8.35 -11.15
C ASN A 353 1.71 -8.02 -10.18
N CYS A 354 1.90 -8.82 -9.15
CA CYS A 354 2.99 -8.65 -8.19
C CYS A 354 4.30 -9.21 -8.77
N PRO A 355 5.33 -8.39 -9.04
CA PRO A 355 6.57 -8.86 -9.62
C PRO A 355 7.34 -9.80 -8.71
N SER A 356 7.28 -9.55 -7.39
CA SER A 356 7.93 -10.38 -6.37
C SER A 356 7.09 -11.56 -5.90
N ARG A 357 5.88 -11.77 -6.46
CA ARG A 357 4.94 -12.81 -5.99
C ARG A 357 4.69 -12.78 -4.48
N SER A 358 4.79 -11.60 -3.89
CA SER A 358 4.65 -11.38 -2.45
C SER A 358 3.20 -11.49 -1.95
N ILE A 359 2.22 -11.30 -2.85
CA ILE A 359 0.78 -11.31 -2.54
C ILE A 359 0.26 -12.73 -2.72
N PRO A 360 -0.42 -13.31 -1.71
CA PRO A 360 -0.89 -14.69 -1.78
C PRO A 360 -2.04 -14.88 -2.77
N PHE A 361 -2.08 -16.05 -3.38
CA PHE A 361 -3.20 -16.58 -4.15
C PHE A 361 -4.17 -17.34 -3.25
N GLY A 362 -5.32 -17.74 -3.78
CA GLY A 362 -6.32 -18.52 -3.08
C GLY A 362 -7.33 -17.66 -2.32
N LYS A 363 -8.41 -18.31 -1.87
CA LYS A 363 -9.54 -17.63 -1.22
C LYS A 363 -9.32 -17.44 0.27
N GLU A 364 -8.47 -18.25 0.87
CA GLU A 364 -8.34 -18.34 2.31
C GLU A 364 -7.51 -17.18 2.87
N GLN A 365 -8.03 -16.57 3.91
CA GLN A 365 -7.31 -15.66 4.78
C GLN A 365 -6.58 -16.45 5.86
N THR A 366 -5.58 -15.86 6.48
CA THR A 366 -4.81 -16.48 7.56
C THR A 366 -4.64 -15.52 8.73
N TRP A 367 -4.33 -16.07 9.90
CA TRP A 367 -4.03 -15.32 11.13
C TRP A 367 -2.54 -15.03 11.28
N ILE A 368 -1.71 -15.76 10.56
CA ILE A 368 -0.25 -15.77 10.74
C ILE A 368 0.41 -15.05 9.57
N GLY A 369 1.25 -14.08 9.90
CA GLY A 369 2.07 -13.34 8.94
C GLY A 369 3.14 -14.21 8.28
N LYS A 370 3.63 -13.78 7.14
CA LYS A 370 4.64 -14.52 6.36
C LYS A 370 6.05 -14.40 6.93
N THR A 371 6.35 -13.29 7.60
CA THR A 371 7.67 -12.96 8.11
C THR A 371 7.57 -12.22 9.44
N LYS A 372 8.71 -12.04 10.13
CA LYS A 372 8.80 -11.21 11.34
C LYS A 372 8.31 -9.77 11.11
N SER A 373 8.38 -9.29 9.88
CA SER A 373 7.94 -7.93 9.51
C SER A 373 6.41 -7.80 9.35
N ASN A 374 5.66 -8.88 9.54
CA ASN A 374 4.20 -8.85 9.56
C ASN A 374 3.66 -8.80 10.99
N ASN A 375 2.56 -8.07 11.18
CA ASN A 375 1.78 -8.11 12.42
C ASN A 375 0.71 -9.20 12.32
N SER A 376 0.95 -10.35 12.95
CA SER A 376 0.02 -11.49 13.01
C SER A 376 -1.18 -11.22 13.92
N GLY A 377 -2.23 -12.06 13.84
CA GLY A 377 -3.39 -12.04 14.73
C GLY A 377 -4.61 -11.30 14.20
N ILE A 378 -4.57 -10.80 12.96
CA ILE A 378 -5.76 -10.31 12.23
C ILE A 378 -6.03 -11.28 11.09
N GLU A 379 -7.27 -11.74 10.92
CA GLU A 379 -7.63 -12.58 9.78
C GLU A 379 -7.62 -11.78 8.48
N LYS A 380 -6.64 -12.05 7.61
CA LYS A 380 -6.46 -11.39 6.31
C LYS A 380 -5.51 -12.16 5.40
N TRP A 381 -5.34 -11.69 4.15
CA TRP A 381 -4.23 -12.13 3.30
C TRP A 381 -2.95 -11.40 3.70
N TYR A 382 -1.92 -12.15 4.10
CA TYR A 382 -0.63 -11.60 4.47
C TYR A 382 0.32 -11.52 3.29
N VAL A 383 0.75 -10.32 2.97
CA VAL A 383 1.79 -10.06 1.97
C VAL A 383 3.15 -10.37 2.57
N ASN A 384 4.02 -11.04 1.82
CA ASN A 384 5.43 -11.14 2.20
C ASN A 384 6.11 -9.80 1.93
N VAL A 385 6.18 -8.95 2.95
CA VAL A 385 6.70 -7.58 2.82
C VAL A 385 8.21 -7.56 2.56
N GLU A 386 8.93 -8.61 2.93
CA GLU A 386 10.38 -8.69 2.73
C GLU A 386 10.71 -8.95 1.25
N THR A 387 10.02 -9.89 0.59
CA THR A 387 10.19 -10.09 -0.86
C THR A 387 9.65 -8.91 -1.67
N CYS A 388 8.62 -8.22 -1.17
CA CYS A 388 8.12 -6.99 -1.78
C CYS A 388 9.19 -5.90 -1.77
N TYR A 389 9.85 -5.69 -0.64
CA TYR A 389 10.91 -4.71 -0.50
C TYR A 389 12.15 -5.07 -1.33
N GLY A 390 12.51 -6.37 -1.40
CA GLY A 390 13.58 -6.83 -2.27
C GLY A 390 13.40 -6.41 -3.74
N PHE A 391 12.14 -6.48 -4.24
CA PHE A 391 11.86 -5.96 -5.57
C PHE A 391 12.03 -4.43 -5.68
N TRP A 392 11.73 -3.66 -4.64
CA TRP A 392 11.95 -2.20 -4.68
C TRP A 392 13.43 -1.87 -4.86
N ILE A 393 14.30 -2.58 -4.13
CA ILE A 393 15.76 -2.42 -4.26
C ILE A 393 16.22 -2.69 -5.70
N GLU A 394 15.75 -3.78 -6.32
CA GLU A 394 16.10 -4.15 -7.69
C GLU A 394 15.52 -3.16 -8.71
N ASN A 395 14.29 -2.70 -8.49
CA ASN A 395 13.60 -1.74 -9.35
C ASN A 395 14.15 -0.32 -9.22
N GLY A 396 14.90 -0.04 -8.14
CA GLY A 396 15.43 1.29 -7.83
C GLY A 396 14.37 2.28 -7.39
N SER A 397 13.17 1.82 -7.04
CA SER A 397 12.09 2.62 -6.47
C SER A 397 10.94 1.75 -5.97
N GLU A 398 10.00 2.36 -5.23
CA GLU A 398 8.79 1.67 -4.77
C GLU A 398 7.91 1.22 -5.93
N CYS A 399 7.18 0.14 -5.68
CA CYS A 399 6.25 -0.46 -6.63
C CYS A 399 4.80 -0.26 -6.17
N SER A 400 3.96 0.19 -7.07
CA SER A 400 2.51 0.34 -6.87
C SER A 400 1.67 -0.54 -7.81
N ASN A 401 2.24 -1.65 -8.35
CA ASN A 401 1.55 -2.54 -9.29
C ASN A 401 0.26 -3.14 -8.71
N CYS A 402 0.25 -3.48 -7.42
CA CYS A 402 -0.94 -3.98 -6.74
C CYS A 402 -2.05 -2.92 -6.64
N ILE A 403 -1.68 -1.65 -6.46
CA ILE A 403 -2.61 -0.51 -6.48
C ILE A 403 -3.12 -0.28 -7.89
N ARG A 404 -2.21 -0.18 -8.88
CA ARG A 404 -2.53 0.03 -10.29
C ARG A 404 -3.52 -1.02 -10.82
N SER A 405 -3.30 -2.29 -10.52
CA SER A 405 -4.07 -3.40 -11.06
C SER A 405 -5.39 -3.68 -10.32
N CYS A 406 -5.62 -3.04 -9.18
CA CYS A 406 -6.83 -3.28 -8.39
C CYS A 406 -8.09 -2.78 -9.12
N PRO A 407 -9.15 -3.60 -9.28
CA PRO A 407 -10.40 -3.15 -9.89
C PRO A 407 -11.10 -2.01 -9.14
N TYR A 408 -10.83 -1.85 -7.85
CA TYR A 408 -11.30 -0.70 -7.08
C TYR A 408 -10.54 0.60 -7.40
N ASN A 409 -9.38 0.53 -8.07
CA ASN A 409 -8.62 1.70 -8.47
C ASN A 409 -9.18 2.29 -9.76
N LYS A 410 -10.17 3.14 -9.65
CA LYS A 410 -10.78 3.87 -10.77
C LYS A 410 -10.80 5.37 -10.46
N LYS A 411 -10.90 6.19 -11.50
CA LYS A 411 -11.27 7.61 -11.35
C LYS A 411 -12.69 7.69 -10.81
N ASN A 412 -12.91 8.55 -9.83
CA ASN A 412 -14.25 8.73 -9.25
C ASN A 412 -15.22 9.22 -10.34
N GLY A 413 -16.39 8.59 -10.44
CA GLY A 413 -17.37 8.90 -11.45
C GLY A 413 -18.54 7.88 -11.48
N ILE A 414 -19.44 8.03 -12.43
CA ILE A 414 -20.63 7.17 -12.57
C ILE A 414 -20.22 5.71 -12.75
N LEU A 415 -19.29 5.44 -13.68
CA LEU A 415 -18.80 4.07 -13.95
C LEU A 415 -18.25 3.41 -12.68
N HIS A 416 -17.42 4.14 -11.93
CA HIS A 416 -16.86 3.62 -10.67
C HIS A 416 -17.96 3.26 -9.67
N ARG A 417 -18.91 4.16 -9.46
CA ARG A 417 -20.06 3.92 -8.54
C ARG A 417 -20.92 2.74 -8.99
N THR A 418 -21.17 2.59 -10.29
CA THR A 418 -21.92 1.45 -10.83
C THR A 418 -21.17 0.13 -10.58
N ILE A 419 -19.85 0.08 -10.84
CA ILE A 419 -19.06 -1.12 -10.57
C ILE A 419 -19.07 -1.48 -9.08
N LEU A 420 -18.91 -0.49 -8.18
CA LEU A 420 -19.01 -0.72 -6.74
C LEU A 420 -20.38 -1.27 -6.33
N TRP A 421 -21.44 -0.74 -6.91
CA TRP A 421 -22.79 -1.23 -6.67
C TRP A 421 -22.95 -2.69 -7.11
N ILE A 422 -22.47 -3.05 -8.31
CA ILE A 422 -22.51 -4.44 -8.81
C ILE A 422 -21.70 -5.36 -7.91
N ILE A 423 -20.49 -4.97 -7.53
CA ILE A 423 -19.62 -5.77 -6.64
C ILE A 423 -20.35 -6.05 -5.31
N ARG A 424 -21.06 -5.07 -4.77
CA ARG A 424 -21.77 -5.16 -3.50
C ARG A 424 -23.02 -6.04 -3.57
N HIS A 425 -23.81 -5.95 -4.65
CA HIS A 425 -25.15 -6.54 -4.70
C HIS A 425 -25.24 -7.79 -5.57
N LEU A 426 -24.29 -8.00 -6.50
CA LEU A 426 -24.31 -9.09 -7.47
C LEU A 426 -23.00 -9.91 -7.45
N PRO A 427 -22.70 -10.64 -6.35
CA PRO A 427 -21.41 -11.35 -6.20
C PRO A 427 -21.15 -12.39 -7.30
N TRP A 428 -22.19 -12.95 -7.91
CA TRP A 428 -22.08 -13.92 -9.02
C TRP A 428 -21.52 -13.29 -10.30
N LEU A 429 -21.49 -11.94 -10.42
CA LEU A 429 -20.87 -11.20 -11.53
C LEU A 429 -19.40 -10.88 -11.29
N HIS A 430 -18.80 -11.20 -10.14
CA HIS A 430 -17.42 -10.83 -9.85
C HIS A 430 -16.43 -11.27 -10.92
N SER A 431 -16.52 -12.54 -11.39
CA SER A 431 -15.65 -13.05 -12.44
C SER A 431 -15.84 -12.30 -13.78
N LEU A 432 -17.08 -11.90 -14.10
CA LEU A 432 -17.36 -11.12 -15.29
C LEU A 432 -16.76 -9.71 -15.20
N ILE A 433 -16.91 -9.04 -14.05
CA ILE A 433 -16.32 -7.71 -13.81
C ILE A 433 -14.80 -7.77 -14.00
N ILE A 434 -14.14 -8.78 -13.43
CA ILE A 434 -12.68 -8.96 -13.55
C ILE A 434 -12.27 -9.09 -15.02
N LYS A 435 -12.98 -9.93 -15.80
CA LYS A 435 -12.73 -10.11 -17.24
C LYS A 435 -12.95 -8.81 -18.02
N MET A 436 -14.04 -8.09 -17.76
CA MET A 436 -14.33 -6.80 -18.39
C MET A 436 -13.27 -5.75 -18.03
N ASP A 437 -12.79 -5.73 -16.80
CA ASP A 437 -11.72 -4.86 -16.35
C ASP A 437 -10.41 -5.11 -17.14
N ASP A 438 -10.08 -6.38 -17.42
CA ASP A 438 -8.93 -6.77 -18.25
C ASP A 438 -9.11 -6.39 -19.71
N ILE A 439 -10.28 -6.64 -20.30
CA ILE A 439 -10.61 -6.28 -21.69
C ILE A 439 -10.51 -4.76 -21.87
N ALA A 440 -11.05 -3.98 -20.94
CA ALA A 440 -10.99 -2.53 -20.94
C ALA A 440 -9.57 -1.97 -20.71
N GLY A 441 -8.59 -2.83 -20.45
CA GLY A 441 -7.19 -2.44 -20.24
C GLY A 441 -6.91 -1.78 -18.88
N TYR A 442 -7.82 -1.89 -17.92
CA TYR A 442 -7.57 -1.39 -16.58
C TYR A 442 -6.48 -2.21 -15.88
N GLY A 443 -5.58 -1.52 -15.17
CA GLY A 443 -4.45 -2.14 -14.48
C GLY A 443 -3.26 -2.45 -15.37
N LYS A 444 -3.31 -2.18 -16.69
CA LYS A 444 -2.12 -2.21 -17.56
C LYS A 444 -1.22 -1.01 -17.26
N GLN A 445 0.09 -1.21 -17.35
CA GLN A 445 1.05 -0.13 -17.23
C GLN A 445 0.84 0.89 -18.36
N ARG A 446 0.91 2.18 -18.01
CA ARG A 446 0.85 3.28 -18.96
C ARG A 446 2.23 3.89 -19.13
N ASP A 447 2.46 4.46 -20.29
CA ASP A 447 3.69 5.19 -20.62
C ASP A 447 3.79 6.49 -19.79
N SER A 448 4.94 6.69 -19.12
CA SER A 448 5.25 7.89 -18.34
C SER A 448 5.29 9.15 -19.18
N ASN A 449 5.75 9.08 -20.43
CA ASN A 449 5.72 10.21 -21.36
C ASN A 449 4.30 10.77 -21.56
N ARG A 450 3.30 9.89 -21.58
CA ARG A 450 1.90 10.31 -21.64
C ARG A 450 1.45 11.06 -20.38
N PHE A 451 1.95 10.67 -19.22
CA PHE A 451 1.69 11.38 -17.97
C PHE A 451 2.27 12.80 -18.03
N TRP A 452 3.53 12.95 -18.46
CA TRP A 452 4.22 14.24 -18.47
C TRP A 452 3.65 15.23 -19.49
N ARG A 453 3.06 14.76 -20.60
CA ARG A 453 2.45 15.66 -21.61
C ARG A 453 1.44 16.65 -21.01
N LYS A 454 0.73 16.27 -19.94
CA LYS A 454 -0.22 17.17 -19.27
C LYS A 454 0.42 18.36 -18.53
N TYR A 455 1.73 18.32 -18.32
CA TYR A 455 2.50 19.40 -17.66
C TYR A 455 3.37 20.18 -18.66
N MET A 456 3.33 19.88 -19.95
CA MET A 456 4.09 20.58 -21.00
C MET A 456 3.25 21.66 -21.69
N THR A 457 1.96 21.77 -21.35
CA THR A 457 1.01 22.80 -21.81
C THR A 457 0.73 23.80 -20.71
#